data_8d5c41db0af7eb14e37d59ba898509bd
#
_entry.id   8d5c41db0af7eb14e37d59ba898509bd
#
_cell.length_a   1.000
_cell.length_b   1.000
_cell.length_c   1.000
_cell.angle_alpha   90.00
_cell.angle_beta   90.00
_cell.angle_gamma   90.00
#
_symmetry.space_group_name_H-M   'P 1'
#
loop_
_entity.id
_entity.type
_entity.pdbx_description
1 polymer ?
#
loop_
_entity_poly.entity_id
_entity_poly.type
_entity_poly.pdbx_seq_one_letter_code
_entity_poly.pdbx_strand_id
1 'polypeptide(L)'
;ELSRLGISDNLVKVIHSDSVVSDEETPLTAIKNSKNTSMWNSINAQIDGDADISLSAGNTGVLFVISKMILKMMNKVSRPALAGLWPSKKGMSVVLDLGANIECDENNLVDFSEMGAALFKSIFPNQKPYVSLLNIGSEEIKGTEVLKKTYAKLKSLSNDKNFIFNGYIEGN
;
A
#
# COMPACT_ATOMS: atom_id res chain seq x y z
N GLU A 1 -22.27 21.73 2.87
CA GLU A 1 -21.99 20.55 3.70
C GLU A 1 -21.08 20.91 4.88
N LEU A 2 -19.92 21.54 4.65
CA LEU A 2 -18.99 21.94 5.73
C LEU A 2 -19.65 22.85 6.78
N SER A 3 -20.39 23.87 6.34
CA SER A 3 -21.14 24.75 7.22
C SER A 3 -22.20 24.00 8.04
N ARG A 4 -22.84 22.98 7.46
CA ARG A 4 -23.83 22.12 8.11
C ARG A 4 -23.21 21.25 9.20
N LEU A 5 -21.93 20.87 9.04
CA LEU A 5 -21.16 20.10 10.02
C LEU A 5 -20.47 21.01 11.07
N GLY A 6 -20.68 22.33 11.01
CA GLY A 6 -20.05 23.29 11.91
C GLY A 6 -18.53 23.43 11.71
N ILE A 7 -18.03 23.02 10.52
CA ILE A 7 -16.61 23.13 10.18
C ILE A 7 -16.35 24.56 9.70
N SER A 8 -15.42 25.22 10.34
CA SER A 8 -15.04 26.60 10.03
C SER A 8 -14.20 26.67 8.75
N ASP A 9 -14.47 27.65 7.88
CA ASP A 9 -13.80 27.85 6.60
C ASP A 9 -12.28 28.05 6.70
N ASN A 10 -11.78 28.46 7.86
CA ASN A 10 -10.34 28.60 8.10
C ASN A 10 -9.61 27.27 8.36
N LEU A 11 -10.34 26.19 8.59
CA LEU A 11 -9.79 24.83 8.80
C LEU A 11 -9.75 24.00 7.51
N VAL A 12 -10.45 24.44 6.46
CA VAL A 12 -10.62 23.67 5.23
C VAL A 12 -10.49 24.59 4.02
N LYS A 13 -9.57 24.25 3.13
CA LYS A 13 -9.44 24.89 1.80
C LYS A 13 -10.15 24.00 0.77
N VAL A 14 -11.20 24.52 0.15
CA VAL A 14 -11.89 23.81 -0.94
C VAL A 14 -11.18 24.11 -2.27
N ILE A 15 -10.74 23.06 -2.95
CA ILE A 15 -10.17 23.15 -4.30
C ILE A 15 -11.17 22.50 -5.24
N HIS A 16 -11.75 23.33 -6.15
CA HIS A 16 -12.72 22.86 -7.13
C HIS A 16 -12.06 22.02 -8.23
N SER A 17 -12.79 21.02 -8.70
CA SER A 17 -12.44 20.24 -9.88
C SER A 17 -13.70 20.02 -10.72
N ASP A 18 -13.63 20.31 -12.03
CA ASP A 18 -14.74 20.12 -12.96
C ASP A 18 -14.95 18.64 -13.35
N SER A 19 -13.98 17.79 -13.03
CA SER A 19 -13.97 16.40 -13.43
C SER A 19 -13.72 15.46 -12.26
N VAL A 20 -14.31 14.27 -12.32
CA VAL A 20 -14.09 13.17 -11.36
C VAL A 20 -13.72 11.91 -12.13
N VAL A 21 -13.03 10.98 -11.45
CA VAL A 21 -12.84 9.63 -11.96
C VAL A 21 -14.11 8.84 -11.68
N SER A 22 -14.68 8.21 -12.73
CA SER A 22 -15.84 7.33 -12.57
C SER A 22 -15.44 6.00 -11.94
N ASP A 23 -16.35 5.40 -11.18
CA ASP A 23 -16.15 4.07 -10.60
C ASP A 23 -16.04 2.97 -11.67
N GLU A 24 -16.58 3.22 -12.86
CA GLU A 24 -16.56 2.30 -13.99
C GLU A 24 -15.28 2.45 -14.85
N GLU A 25 -14.48 3.48 -14.62
CA GLU A 25 -13.25 3.67 -15.39
C GLU A 25 -12.22 2.56 -15.08
N THR A 26 -11.61 2.05 -16.16
CA THR A 26 -10.47 1.16 -16.02
C THR A 26 -9.18 1.96 -15.73
N PRO A 27 -8.18 1.38 -15.05
CA PRO A 27 -6.91 2.05 -14.83
C PRO A 27 -6.25 2.57 -16.12
N LEU A 28 -6.41 1.86 -17.24
CA LEU A 28 -5.84 2.24 -18.53
C LEU A 28 -6.52 3.47 -19.15
N THR A 29 -7.85 3.57 -19.04
CA THR A 29 -8.60 4.74 -19.53
C THR A 29 -8.37 5.93 -18.62
N ALA A 30 -8.34 5.72 -17.33
CA ALA A 30 -8.11 6.75 -16.34
C ALA A 30 -6.74 7.43 -16.48
N ILE A 31 -5.69 6.70 -16.84
CA ILE A 31 -4.35 7.27 -17.11
C ILE A 31 -4.42 8.39 -18.15
N LYS A 32 -5.25 8.24 -19.17
CA LYS A 32 -5.38 9.22 -20.26
C LYS A 32 -6.22 10.44 -19.87
N ASN A 33 -7.24 10.24 -19.05
CA ASN A 33 -8.28 11.22 -18.78
C ASN A 33 -8.28 11.78 -17.35
N SER A 34 -7.43 11.27 -16.48
CA SER A 34 -7.43 11.62 -15.05
C SER A 34 -6.87 13.00 -14.73
N LYS A 35 -6.13 13.61 -15.66
CA LYS A 35 -5.51 14.92 -15.42
C LYS A 35 -6.58 15.97 -15.11
N ASN A 36 -6.36 16.75 -14.05
CA ASN A 36 -7.29 17.75 -13.53
C ASN A 36 -8.59 17.19 -12.88
N THR A 37 -8.71 15.87 -12.70
CA THR A 37 -9.77 15.31 -11.86
C THR A 37 -9.51 15.59 -10.38
N SER A 38 -10.54 15.49 -9.55
CA SER A 38 -10.40 15.65 -8.09
C SER A 38 -9.39 14.68 -7.48
N MET A 39 -9.34 13.42 -7.94
CA MET A 39 -8.36 12.42 -7.52
C MET A 39 -6.93 12.81 -7.90
N TRP A 40 -6.73 13.26 -9.14
CA TRP A 40 -5.43 13.76 -9.61
C TRP A 40 -4.94 14.93 -8.77
N ASN A 41 -5.79 15.94 -8.57
CA ASN A 41 -5.46 17.14 -7.83
C ASN A 41 -5.11 16.81 -6.37
N SER A 42 -5.85 15.89 -5.75
CA SER A 42 -5.57 15.44 -4.38
C SER A 42 -4.17 14.81 -4.25
N ILE A 43 -3.76 13.98 -5.22
CA ILE A 43 -2.43 13.34 -5.17
C ILE A 43 -1.34 14.35 -5.53
N ASN A 44 -1.59 15.22 -6.53
CA ASN A 44 -0.62 16.21 -6.98
C ASN A 44 -0.28 17.23 -5.88
N ALA A 45 -1.22 17.53 -4.97
CA ALA A 45 -0.98 18.39 -3.83
C ALA A 45 0.21 17.93 -2.94
N GLN A 46 0.55 16.63 -2.94
CA GLN A 46 1.75 16.14 -2.26
C GLN A 46 3.03 16.55 -2.99
N ILE A 47 3.04 16.55 -4.32
CA ILE A 47 4.20 16.99 -5.13
C ILE A 47 4.42 18.49 -4.96
N ASP A 48 3.33 19.25 -4.90
CA ASP A 48 3.37 20.70 -4.74
C ASP A 48 3.72 21.13 -3.30
N GLY A 49 3.74 20.19 -2.34
CA GLY A 49 4.03 20.45 -0.93
C GLY A 49 2.85 21.04 -0.17
N ASP A 50 1.66 21.02 -0.73
CA ASP A 50 0.42 21.51 -0.12
C ASP A 50 -0.23 20.48 0.81
N ALA A 51 0.15 19.19 0.72
CA ALA A 51 -0.39 18.11 1.53
C ALA A 51 0.68 17.04 1.82
N ASP A 52 0.65 16.46 3.02
CA ASP A 52 1.49 15.32 3.41
C ASP A 52 0.86 13.98 3.04
N ILE A 53 -0.47 13.93 2.95
CA ILE A 53 -1.26 12.71 2.69
C ILE A 53 -2.41 13.05 1.74
N SER A 54 -2.72 12.14 0.81
CA SER A 54 -3.94 12.17 0.01
C SER A 54 -4.91 11.09 0.46
N LEU A 55 -6.18 11.43 0.57
CA LEU A 55 -7.26 10.52 0.88
C LEU A 55 -8.27 10.49 -0.27
N SER A 56 -8.66 9.31 -0.70
CA SER A 56 -9.69 9.13 -1.72
C SER A 56 -10.63 7.98 -1.35
N ALA A 57 -11.93 8.18 -1.54
CA ALA A 57 -12.96 7.15 -1.43
C ALA A 57 -13.44 6.66 -2.82
N GLY A 58 -12.73 7.03 -3.90
CA GLY A 58 -13.06 6.63 -5.27
C GLY A 58 -12.42 5.31 -5.69
N ASN A 59 -12.38 5.08 -7.00
CA ASN A 59 -11.88 3.84 -7.62
C ASN A 59 -10.43 3.52 -7.20
N THR A 60 -10.26 2.41 -6.45
CA THR A 60 -8.97 2.00 -5.87
C THR A 60 -7.93 1.68 -6.95
N GLY A 61 -8.30 1.01 -8.04
CA GLY A 61 -7.39 0.68 -9.12
C GLY A 61 -6.85 1.91 -9.83
N VAL A 62 -7.71 2.90 -10.05
CA VAL A 62 -7.32 4.19 -10.64
C VAL A 62 -6.45 4.98 -9.67
N LEU A 63 -6.82 5.04 -8.39
CA LEU A 63 -6.01 5.69 -7.35
C LEU A 63 -4.60 5.13 -7.30
N PHE A 64 -4.46 3.80 -7.33
CA PHE A 64 -3.18 3.09 -7.31
C PHE A 64 -2.29 3.49 -8.50
N VAL A 65 -2.85 3.49 -9.70
CA VAL A 65 -2.11 3.82 -10.92
C VAL A 65 -1.73 5.31 -10.99
N ILE A 66 -2.66 6.20 -10.68
CA ILE A 66 -2.39 7.65 -10.67
C ILE A 66 -1.34 7.98 -9.60
N SER A 67 -1.43 7.40 -8.41
CA SER A 67 -0.44 7.59 -7.36
C SER A 67 0.96 7.18 -7.82
N LYS A 68 1.08 6.01 -8.47
CA LYS A 68 2.36 5.57 -9.05
C LYS A 68 2.90 6.54 -10.10
N MET A 69 2.02 7.11 -10.93
CA MET A 69 2.42 8.05 -11.99
C MET A 69 2.91 9.39 -11.43
N ILE A 70 2.20 9.94 -10.45
CA ILE A 70 2.48 11.26 -9.89
C ILE A 70 3.63 11.19 -8.88
N LEU A 71 3.49 10.35 -7.86
CA LEU A 71 4.44 10.29 -6.74
C LEU A 71 5.75 9.55 -7.09
N LYS A 72 5.74 8.76 -8.17
CA LYS A 72 6.85 7.90 -8.57
C LYS A 72 7.08 6.77 -7.55
N MET A 73 8.08 5.94 -7.82
CA MET A 73 8.51 4.89 -6.91
C MET A 73 9.71 5.34 -6.09
N MET A 74 9.81 4.86 -4.87
CA MET A 74 11.02 5.01 -4.07
C MET A 74 12.20 4.28 -4.73
N ASN A 75 13.40 4.79 -4.50
CA ASN A 75 14.61 4.14 -5.01
C ASN A 75 14.68 2.69 -4.51
N LYS A 76 14.97 1.76 -5.41
CA LYS A 76 15.05 0.30 -5.19
C LYS A 76 13.70 -0.41 -4.96
N VAL A 77 12.57 0.27 -4.95
CA VAL A 77 11.24 -0.36 -4.90
C VAL A 77 10.65 -0.40 -6.30
N SER A 78 10.38 -1.58 -6.81
CA SER A 78 9.93 -1.75 -8.21
C SER A 78 8.43 -1.57 -8.40
N ARG A 79 7.63 -1.90 -7.40
CA ARG A 79 6.16 -1.86 -7.45
C ARG A 79 5.57 -1.31 -6.17
N PRO A 80 4.49 -0.51 -6.25
CA PRO A 80 3.69 -0.19 -5.07
C PRO A 80 2.90 -1.42 -4.63
N ALA A 81 2.41 -1.41 -3.40
CA ALA A 81 1.52 -2.44 -2.87
C ALA A 81 0.31 -1.82 -2.21
N LEU A 82 -0.83 -2.51 -2.28
CA LEU A 82 -2.02 -2.14 -1.52
C LEU A 82 -1.92 -2.78 -0.13
N ALA A 83 -1.79 -1.94 0.90
CA ALA A 83 -1.70 -2.37 2.28
C ALA A 83 -3.05 -2.24 3.01
N GLY A 84 -3.35 -3.18 3.87
CA GLY A 84 -4.52 -3.11 4.75
C GLY A 84 -4.18 -3.50 6.18
N LEU A 85 -4.95 -2.93 7.10
CA LEU A 85 -4.93 -3.33 8.50
C LEU A 85 -5.94 -4.46 8.70
N TRP A 86 -5.45 -5.61 9.15
CA TRP A 86 -6.27 -6.81 9.34
C TRP A 86 -6.37 -7.16 10.83
N PRO A 87 -7.58 -7.25 11.39
CA PRO A 87 -7.75 -7.66 12.77
C PRO A 87 -7.43 -9.15 12.94
N SER A 88 -6.68 -9.49 13.98
CA SER A 88 -6.39 -10.85 14.38
C SER A 88 -6.65 -11.05 15.86
N LYS A 89 -6.65 -12.30 16.33
CA LYS A 89 -6.80 -12.61 17.77
C LYS A 89 -5.69 -12.00 18.65
N LYS A 90 -4.55 -11.67 18.07
CA LYS A 90 -3.39 -11.07 18.76
C LYS A 90 -3.25 -9.56 18.58
N GLY A 91 -4.20 -8.92 17.89
CA GLY A 91 -4.16 -7.48 17.56
C GLY A 91 -4.25 -7.22 16.07
N MET A 92 -3.78 -6.06 15.64
CA MET A 92 -3.80 -5.68 14.23
C MET A 92 -2.55 -6.16 13.50
N SER A 93 -2.74 -6.62 12.28
CA SER A 93 -1.67 -7.00 11.36
C SER A 93 -1.72 -6.10 10.13
N VAL A 94 -0.57 -5.82 9.54
CA VAL A 94 -0.46 -5.18 8.22
C VAL A 94 -0.34 -6.29 7.18
N VAL A 95 -1.22 -6.29 6.18
CA VAL A 95 -1.22 -7.28 5.09
C VAL A 95 -0.90 -6.57 3.77
N LEU A 96 0.06 -7.11 3.02
CA LEU A 96 0.46 -6.71 1.67
C LEU A 96 0.64 -7.97 0.80
N ASP A 97 0.34 -7.95 -0.44
CA ASP A 97 -0.41 -7.01 -1.26
C ASP A 97 -1.87 -7.48 -1.32
N LEU A 98 -2.81 -6.56 -1.20
CA LEU A 98 -4.24 -6.88 -1.26
C LEU A 98 -4.79 -6.90 -2.70
N GLY A 99 -4.04 -7.51 -3.61
CA GLY A 99 -4.49 -7.79 -4.98
C GLY A 99 -4.27 -6.65 -5.98
N ALA A 100 -3.44 -5.66 -5.67
CA ALA A 100 -3.08 -4.62 -6.64
C ALA A 100 -2.09 -5.13 -7.70
N ASN A 101 -1.28 -6.12 -7.37
CA ASN A 101 -0.35 -6.78 -8.29
C ASN A 101 -0.82 -8.22 -8.54
N ILE A 102 -1.12 -8.54 -9.81
CA ILE A 102 -1.57 -9.88 -10.21
C ILE A 102 -0.42 -10.89 -10.11
N GLU A 103 0.78 -10.48 -10.54
CA GLU A 103 1.98 -11.29 -10.50
C GLU A 103 3.09 -10.58 -9.76
N CYS A 104 3.74 -11.29 -8.85
CA CYS A 104 4.89 -10.82 -8.09
C CYS A 104 6.02 -11.83 -8.18
N ASP A 105 7.25 -11.33 -8.32
CA ASP A 105 8.45 -12.14 -8.16
C ASP A 105 8.95 -12.11 -6.70
N GLU A 106 10.02 -12.86 -6.44
CA GLU A 106 10.61 -12.91 -5.10
C GLU A 106 11.18 -11.58 -4.60
N ASN A 107 11.58 -10.67 -5.51
CA ASN A 107 12.08 -9.34 -5.12
C ASN A 107 10.94 -8.44 -4.70
N ASN A 108 9.80 -8.51 -5.43
CA ASN A 108 8.60 -7.78 -5.04
C ASN A 108 8.12 -8.18 -3.64
N LEU A 109 8.10 -9.48 -3.33
CA LEU A 109 7.66 -9.96 -2.01
C LEU A 109 8.64 -9.57 -0.90
N VAL A 110 9.94 -9.48 -1.18
CA VAL A 110 10.93 -8.93 -0.24
C VAL A 110 10.68 -7.44 -0.02
N ASP A 111 10.49 -6.64 -1.08
CA ASP A 111 10.17 -5.22 -0.99
C ASP A 111 8.88 -5.01 -0.15
N PHE A 112 7.83 -5.80 -0.40
CA PHE A 112 6.57 -5.72 0.35
C PHE A 112 6.74 -6.09 1.82
N SER A 113 7.63 -7.02 2.12
CA SER A 113 7.97 -7.38 3.51
C SER A 113 8.62 -6.20 4.25
N GLU A 114 9.54 -5.50 3.61
CA GLU A 114 10.18 -4.31 4.17
C GLU A 114 9.18 -3.14 4.31
N MET A 115 8.35 -2.91 3.30
CA MET A 115 7.30 -1.88 3.32
C MET A 115 6.28 -2.15 4.43
N GLY A 116 5.82 -3.38 4.56
CA GLY A 116 4.87 -3.80 5.60
C GLY A 116 5.45 -3.64 7.01
N ALA A 117 6.70 -4.01 7.20
CA ALA A 117 7.39 -3.84 8.47
C ALA A 117 7.56 -2.35 8.83
N ALA A 118 7.90 -1.50 7.86
CA ALA A 118 8.03 -0.06 8.05
C ALA A 118 6.67 0.58 8.41
N LEU A 119 5.61 0.22 7.69
CA LEU A 119 4.25 0.69 7.97
C LEU A 119 3.78 0.23 9.36
N PHE A 120 3.97 -1.05 9.70
CA PHE A 120 3.65 -1.56 11.03
C PHE A 120 4.37 -0.77 12.13
N LYS A 121 5.66 -0.50 11.94
CA LYS A 121 6.47 0.25 12.92
C LYS A 121 6.02 1.70 13.05
N SER A 122 5.53 2.34 11.99
CA SER A 122 4.99 3.71 12.06
C SER A 122 3.67 3.78 12.82
N ILE A 123 2.83 2.75 12.70
CA ILE A 123 1.54 2.67 13.40
C ILE A 123 1.73 2.21 14.86
N PHE A 124 2.66 1.27 15.09
CA PHE A 124 2.94 0.66 16.40
C PHE A 124 4.41 0.86 16.80
N PRO A 125 4.85 2.07 17.13
CA PRO A 125 6.28 2.41 17.29
C PRO A 125 6.99 1.63 18.41
N ASN A 126 6.26 1.14 19.40
CA ASN A 126 6.80 0.39 20.53
C ASN A 126 6.84 -1.13 20.31
N GLN A 127 6.37 -1.62 19.14
CA GLN A 127 6.36 -3.04 18.80
C GLN A 127 7.41 -3.35 17.74
N LYS A 128 8.04 -4.51 17.84
CA LYS A 128 8.93 -5.01 16.77
C LYS A 128 8.08 -5.76 15.75
N PRO A 129 8.22 -5.47 14.44
CA PRO A 129 7.45 -6.17 13.42
C PRO A 129 7.89 -7.64 13.30
N TYR A 130 6.93 -8.54 13.23
CA TYR A 130 7.10 -9.91 12.78
C TYR A 130 6.54 -10.04 11.38
N VAL A 131 7.35 -10.50 10.45
CA VAL A 131 6.99 -10.66 9.04
C VAL A 131 6.85 -12.14 8.72
N SER A 132 5.74 -12.52 8.09
CA SER A 132 5.50 -13.87 7.61
C SER A 132 5.03 -13.84 6.16
N LEU A 133 5.28 -14.90 5.43
CA LEU A 133 4.73 -15.11 4.10
C LEU A 133 3.43 -15.93 4.21
N LEU A 134 2.33 -15.40 3.67
CA LEU A 134 1.09 -16.15 3.56
C LEU A 134 1.26 -17.30 2.57
N ASN A 135 0.94 -18.51 2.99
CA ASN A 135 1.11 -19.73 2.20
C ASN A 135 -0.04 -20.71 2.47
N ILE A 136 -0.13 -21.76 1.65
CA ILE A 136 -1.11 -22.86 1.77
C ILE A 136 -0.77 -23.88 2.88
N GLY A 137 0.34 -23.69 3.58
CA GLY A 137 0.82 -24.50 4.68
C GLY A 137 2.06 -23.89 5.28
N SER A 138 2.35 -24.25 6.52
CA SER A 138 3.49 -23.72 7.28
C SER A 138 4.82 -24.40 7.00
N GLU A 139 4.81 -25.54 6.27
CA GLU A 139 6.01 -26.30 5.96
C GLU A 139 6.83 -25.64 4.84
N GLU A 140 8.16 -25.65 4.97
CA GLU A 140 9.10 -25.01 4.01
C GLU A 140 9.01 -25.59 2.59
N ILE A 141 8.52 -26.83 2.43
CA ILE A 141 8.38 -27.48 1.13
C ILE A 141 7.14 -27.05 0.34
N LYS A 142 6.15 -26.45 1.01
CA LYS A 142 4.90 -26.03 0.39
C LYS A 142 5.02 -24.64 -0.25
N GLY A 143 4.12 -24.38 -1.19
CA GLY A 143 4.03 -23.11 -1.91
C GLY A 143 4.75 -23.11 -3.26
N THR A 144 4.62 -21.98 -3.94
CA THR A 144 5.23 -21.77 -5.27
C THR A 144 6.74 -21.58 -5.17
N GLU A 145 7.44 -21.75 -6.29
CA GLU A 145 8.88 -21.47 -6.35
C GLU A 145 9.24 -20.04 -5.98
N VAL A 146 8.37 -19.09 -6.31
CA VAL A 146 8.52 -17.67 -5.89
C VAL A 146 8.52 -17.57 -4.36
N LEU A 147 7.57 -18.20 -3.68
CA LEU A 147 7.50 -18.18 -2.21
C LEU A 147 8.72 -18.84 -1.57
N LYS A 148 9.21 -19.95 -2.10
CA LYS A 148 10.42 -20.62 -1.58
C LYS A 148 11.67 -19.74 -1.74
N LYS A 149 11.84 -19.12 -2.90
CA LYS A 149 12.94 -18.17 -3.12
C LYS A 149 12.83 -16.95 -2.19
N THR A 150 11.62 -16.41 -2.02
CA THR A 150 11.37 -15.30 -1.09
C THR A 150 11.69 -15.69 0.35
N TYR A 151 11.28 -16.87 0.78
CA TYR A 151 11.59 -17.41 2.10
C TYR A 151 13.10 -17.45 2.34
N ALA A 152 13.86 -18.02 1.41
CA ALA A 152 15.32 -18.12 1.53
C ALA A 152 15.97 -16.72 1.63
N LYS A 153 15.51 -15.76 0.81
CA LYS A 153 15.99 -14.36 0.86
C LYS A 153 15.66 -13.71 2.21
N LEU A 154 14.42 -13.77 2.67
CA LEU A 154 14.01 -13.17 3.94
C LEU A 154 14.72 -13.80 5.14
N LYS A 155 14.92 -15.11 5.13
CA LYS A 155 15.66 -15.82 6.18
C LYS A 155 17.11 -15.34 6.26
N SER A 156 17.77 -15.08 5.13
CA SER A 156 19.13 -14.54 5.10
C SER A 156 19.21 -13.07 5.53
N LEU A 157 18.17 -12.26 5.22
CA LEU A 157 18.11 -10.84 5.51
C LEU A 157 17.64 -10.49 6.92
N SER A 158 16.95 -11.43 7.61
CA SER A 158 16.28 -11.15 8.88
C SER A 158 17.22 -10.69 10.01
N ASN A 159 18.49 -11.04 9.95
CA ASN A 159 19.49 -10.62 10.93
C ASN A 159 19.91 -9.15 10.77
N ASP A 160 19.77 -8.60 9.56
CA ASP A 160 20.21 -7.24 9.20
C ASP A 160 19.07 -6.22 9.09
N LYS A 161 17.80 -6.67 9.24
CA LYS A 161 16.61 -5.85 9.06
C LYS A 161 15.91 -5.49 10.37
N ASN A 162 15.12 -4.42 10.32
CA ASN A 162 14.33 -3.93 11.44
C ASN A 162 13.07 -4.76 11.76
N PHE A 163 13.01 -6.02 11.30
CA PHE A 163 11.93 -6.95 11.57
C PHE A 163 12.45 -8.35 11.88
N ILE A 164 11.59 -9.21 12.41
CA ILE A 164 11.86 -10.64 12.60
C ILE A 164 11.09 -11.42 11.56
N PHE A 165 11.78 -12.21 10.73
CA PHE A 165 11.11 -13.11 9.79
C PHE A 165 10.65 -14.38 10.53
N ASN A 166 9.35 -14.66 10.47
CA ASN A 166 8.69 -15.75 11.21
C ASN A 166 8.22 -16.90 10.28
N GLY A 167 8.77 -16.99 9.07
CA GLY A 167 8.45 -18.06 8.13
C GLY A 167 7.08 -17.93 7.45
N TYR A 168 6.46 -19.08 7.18
CA TYR A 168 5.12 -19.13 6.58
C TYR A 168 4.01 -19.08 7.61
N ILE A 169 2.87 -18.54 7.23
CA ILE A 169 1.61 -18.63 7.95
C ILE A 169 0.47 -19.03 7.01
N GLU A 170 -0.55 -19.63 7.57
CA GLU A 170 -1.81 -19.91 6.88
C GLU A 170 -2.85 -18.83 7.19
N GLY A 171 -3.89 -18.72 6.35
CA GLY A 171 -4.89 -17.66 6.46
C GLY A 171 -6.05 -17.94 7.43
N ASN A 172 -5.93 -18.95 8.29
CA ASN A 172 -6.98 -19.42 9.23
C ASN A 172 -6.74 -18.94 10.67
#